data_1361d84abbf8f5b4a82d7fa10e7daa55
#
_entry.id   1361d84abbf8f5b4a82d7fa10e7daa55
#
_cell.length_a   1.000
_cell.length_b   1.000
_cell.length_c   1.000
_cell.angle_alpha   90.00
_cell.angle_beta   90.00
_cell.angle_gamma   90.00
#
_symmetry.space_group_name_H-M   'P 1'
#
loop_
_entity.id
_entity.type
_entity.pdbx_description
1 polymer ?
#
loop_
_entity_poly.entity_id
_entity_poly.type
_entity_poly.pdbx_seq_one_letter_code
_entity_poly.pdbx_strand_id
1 'polypeptide(L)' 'MHGTETLVSVYYFRTPVEGSEVPAISSFKATRAAIEGHFGGAVLEGTEEKVATDALDELGCYVNAPSSWTELS' A
#
# COMPACT_ATOMS: atom_id res chain seq x y z
N MET A 1 11.27 1.62 -25.22
CA MET A 1 11.05 1.76 -24.98
C MET A 1 10.71 2.07 -24.18
N HIS A 2 10.50 1.98 -24.13
CA HIS A 2 10.30 2.43 -23.54
C HIS A 2 9.59 2.57 -22.88
N GLY A 3 9.72 2.55 -22.69
CA GLY A 3 8.99 3.24 -21.70
C GLY A 3 7.72 2.62 -21.21
N THR A 4 7.70 1.37 -21.21
CA THR A 4 6.51 0.66 -20.74
C THR A 4 6.60 0.48 -19.24
N GLU A 5 5.81 1.26 -18.51
CA GLU A 5 5.75 1.09 -17.08
C GLU A 5 4.85 -0.08 -16.75
N THR A 6 5.26 -0.85 -15.77
CA THR A 6 4.43 -1.91 -15.25
C THR A 6 3.59 -1.33 -14.13
N LEU A 7 2.30 -1.47 -14.25
CA LEU A 7 1.38 -1.01 -13.23
C LEU A 7 0.96 -2.17 -12.36
N VAL A 8 0.77 -1.88 -11.10
CA VAL A 8 0.37 -2.89 -10.13
C VAL A 8 -0.74 -2.30 -9.28
N SER A 9 -1.63 -3.16 -8.83
CA SER A 9 -2.74 -2.72 -8.00
C SER A 9 -2.30 -2.71 -6.55
N VAL A 10 -2.64 -1.64 -5.86
CA VAL A 10 -2.39 -1.53 -4.43
C VAL A 10 -3.70 -1.18 -3.77
N TYR A 11 -3.82 -1.52 -2.48
CA TYR A 11 -5.06 -1.40 -1.75
C TYR A 11 -4.77 -0.94 -0.35
N TYR A 12 -5.72 -0.26 0.24
CA TYR A 12 -5.72 -0.17 1.69
C TYR A 12 -6.07 -1.54 2.25
N PHE A 13 -5.72 -1.77 3.47
CA PHE A 13 -5.97 -3.06 4.07
C PHE A 13 -6.18 -2.87 5.56
N ARG A 14 -6.74 -3.90 6.17
CA ARG A 14 -6.98 -3.90 7.59
C ARG A 14 -6.19 -5.03 8.22
N THR A 15 -5.72 -4.78 9.41
CA THR A 15 -4.98 -5.78 10.14
C THR A 15 -5.61 -5.94 11.51
N PRO A 16 -5.63 -7.15 12.06
CA PRO A 16 -6.16 -7.34 13.40
C PRO A 16 -5.26 -6.67 14.41
N VAL A 17 -5.89 -6.10 15.41
CA VAL A 17 -5.17 -5.48 16.51
C VAL A 17 -5.43 -6.31 17.76
N GLU A 18 -4.37 -6.76 18.36
CA GLU A 18 -4.48 -7.61 19.52
C GLU A 18 -5.19 -6.86 20.64
N GLY A 19 -6.20 -7.50 21.22
CA GLY A 19 -6.93 -6.88 22.30
C GLY A 19 -8.04 -5.95 21.83
N SER A 20 -8.27 -5.86 20.54
CA SER A 20 -9.30 -4.99 19.99
C SER A 20 -10.17 -5.78 19.04
N GLU A 21 -11.47 -5.51 19.08
CA GLU A 21 -12.39 -6.12 18.14
C GLU A 21 -12.42 -5.37 16.81
N VAL A 22 -11.86 -4.17 16.79
CA VAL A 22 -11.89 -3.34 15.61
C VAL A 22 -10.52 -3.40 14.96
N PRO A 23 -10.45 -3.87 13.70
CA PRO A 23 -9.16 -3.92 13.02
C PRO A 23 -8.67 -2.51 12.69
N ALA A 24 -7.37 -2.39 12.58
CA ALA A 24 -6.76 -1.14 12.19
C ALA A 24 -6.74 -1.06 10.67
N ILE A 25 -7.01 0.13 10.15
CA ILE A 25 -6.96 0.38 8.71
C ILE A 25 -5.63 1.03 8.41
N SER A 26 -4.99 0.54 7.37
CA SER A 26 -3.68 1.05 6.99
C SER A 26 -3.79 2.50 6.55
N SER A 27 -2.70 3.23 6.73
CA SER A 27 -2.62 4.60 6.26
C SER A 27 -1.93 4.68 4.90
N PHE A 28 -1.58 3.54 4.35
CA PHE A 28 -0.93 3.46 3.05
C PHE A 28 -1.46 2.23 2.33
N LYS A 29 -1.22 2.19 1.04
CA LYS A 29 -1.67 1.06 0.24
C LYS A 29 -0.51 0.14 -0.05
N ALA A 30 -0.81 -1.12 -0.29
CA ALA A 30 0.19 -2.12 -0.58
C ALA A 30 -0.39 -3.11 -1.57
N THR A 31 0.49 -3.86 -2.21
CA THR A 31 0.03 -4.91 -3.11
C THR A 31 -0.64 -6.01 -2.29
N ARG A 32 -1.50 -6.77 -2.97
CA ARG A 32 -2.18 -7.87 -2.30
C ARG A 32 -1.15 -8.84 -1.72
N ALA A 33 -0.10 -9.13 -2.46
CA ALA A 33 0.90 -10.07 -1.98
C ALA A 33 1.58 -9.56 -0.71
N ALA A 34 1.86 -8.25 -0.66
CA ALA A 34 2.47 -7.68 0.54
C ALA A 34 1.51 -7.72 1.71
N ILE A 35 0.24 -7.41 1.44
CA ILE A 35 -0.76 -7.40 2.50
C ILE A 35 -0.87 -8.79 3.12
N GLU A 36 -0.96 -9.80 2.28
CA GLU A 36 -1.17 -11.15 2.78
C GLU A 36 0.10 -11.78 3.30
N GLY A 37 1.25 -11.43 2.70
CA GLY A 37 2.50 -12.06 3.07
C GLY A 37 3.26 -11.37 4.18
N HIS A 38 3.25 -10.04 4.20
CA HIS A 38 4.04 -9.30 5.17
C HIS A 38 3.22 -8.79 6.34
N PHE A 39 1.97 -8.45 6.09
CA PHE A 39 1.18 -7.80 7.13
C PHE A 39 0.12 -8.71 7.70
N GLY A 40 -0.18 -9.79 7.00
CA GLY A 40 -1.24 -10.68 7.47
C GLY A 40 -2.59 -10.01 7.51
N GLY A 41 -2.78 -9.02 6.64
CA GLY A 41 -4.00 -8.27 6.66
C GLY A 41 -4.98 -8.70 5.59
N ALA A 42 -6.06 -7.99 5.48
CA ALA A 42 -7.10 -8.26 4.49
C ALA A 42 -7.28 -7.04 3.62
N VAL A 43 -7.33 -7.28 2.32
CA VAL A 43 -7.50 -6.22 1.35
C VAL A 43 -8.89 -5.61 1.51
N LEU A 44 -8.95 -4.29 1.44
CA LEU A 44 -10.22 -3.59 1.44
C LEU A 44 -10.64 -3.41 0.00
N GLU A 45 -11.67 -4.15 -0.38
CA GLU A 45 -12.17 -4.06 -1.75
C GLU A 45 -12.69 -2.67 -2.01
N GLY A 46 -12.49 -2.23 -3.25
CA GLY A 46 -12.94 -0.91 -3.61
C GLY A 46 -11.92 0.19 -3.41
N THR A 47 -10.76 -0.16 -2.86
CA THR A 47 -9.72 0.85 -2.65
C THR A 47 -8.56 0.67 -3.62
N GLU A 48 -8.76 -0.12 -4.65
CA GLU A 48 -7.68 -0.42 -5.60
C GLU A 48 -7.21 0.84 -6.31
N GLU A 49 -5.90 0.92 -6.45
CA GLU A 49 -5.30 1.99 -7.20
C GLU A 49 -4.15 1.41 -8.00
N LYS A 50 -4.01 1.82 -9.24
CA LYS A 50 -2.93 1.36 -10.09
C LYS A 50 -1.77 2.34 -9.98
N VAL A 51 -0.62 1.82 -9.65
CA VAL A 51 0.58 2.64 -9.51
C VAL A 51 1.72 1.96 -10.21
N ALA A 52 2.73 2.73 -10.57
CA ALA A 52 3.92 2.16 -11.17
C ALA A 52 4.67 1.35 -10.13
N THR A 53 5.25 0.24 -10.56
CA THR A 53 5.99 -0.59 -9.62
C THR A 53 7.15 0.17 -9.00
N ASP A 54 7.67 1.18 -9.68
CA ASP A 54 8.74 2.00 -9.14
C ASP A 54 8.33 2.79 -7.92
N ALA A 55 7.03 2.97 -7.74
CA ALA A 55 6.53 3.75 -6.62
C ALA A 55 6.46 2.92 -5.34
N LEU A 56 6.75 1.64 -5.42
CA LEU A 56 6.65 0.75 -4.28
C LEU A 56 8.02 0.61 -3.62
N ASP A 57 8.00 0.39 -2.32
CA ASP A 57 9.23 0.10 -1.62
C ASP A 57 9.53 -1.40 -1.71
N GLU A 58 10.51 -1.85 -0.96
CA GLU A 58 10.96 -3.22 -1.03
C GLU A 58 9.90 -4.21 -0.59
N LEU A 59 8.98 -3.76 0.23
CA LEU A 59 7.93 -4.62 0.75
C LEU A 59 6.68 -4.60 -0.12
N GLY A 60 6.67 -3.77 -1.16
CA GLY A 60 5.50 -3.65 -1.99
C GLY A 60 4.50 -2.64 -1.46
N CYS A 61 4.93 -1.73 -0.65
CA CYS A 61 4.08 -0.71 -0.06
C CYS A 61 4.15 0.57 -0.88
N TYR A 62 2.98 1.12 -1.12
CA TYR A 62 2.88 2.40 -1.80
C TYR A 62 2.56 3.45 -0.75
N VAL A 63 3.56 4.17 -0.35
CA VAL A 63 3.39 5.22 0.63
C VAL A 63 3.21 6.51 -0.15
N ASN A 64 2.01 7.01 -0.12
CA ASN A 64 1.70 8.24 -0.81
C ASN A 64 2.13 9.41 0.04
N ALA A 65 3.42 9.43 0.34
CA ALA A 65 3.96 10.51 1.13
C ALA A 65 4.17 11.69 0.21
N PRO A 66 3.47 12.76 0.45
CA PRO A 66 3.62 13.92 -0.44
C PRO A 66 5.04 14.43 -0.35
N SER A 67 5.60 14.68 -1.51
CA SER A 67 6.94 15.23 -1.55
C SER A 67 6.99 16.58 -0.89
N SER A 68 5.85 17.18 -0.68
CA SER A 68 5.80 18.45 0.01
C SER A 68 6.40 18.36 1.40
N TRP A 69 6.41 17.19 1.97
CA TRP A 69 7.08 17.04 3.26
C TRP A 69 8.53 17.44 3.15
N THR A 70 9.17 16.91 2.12
CA THR A 70 10.57 17.21 1.91
C THR A 70 10.78 18.67 1.59
N GLU A 71 9.85 19.21 0.85
CA GLU A 71 9.98 20.60 0.45
C GLU A 71 9.84 21.53 1.61
N LEU A 72 9.03 21.14 2.57
CA LEU A 72 8.82 21.96 3.73
C LEU A 72 9.99 21.88 4.71
N SER A 73 10.80 20.90 4.53
CA SER A 73 11.93 20.69 5.44
C SER A 73 13.01 21.71 5.23
#